data_957f677f9c29b70e1b20e340a816a282
#
_entry.id   957f677f9c29b70e1b20e340a816a282
#
_cell.length_a   1.000
_cell.length_b   1.000
_cell.length_c   1.000
_cell.angle_alpha   90.00
_cell.angle_beta   90.00
_cell.angle_gamma   90.00
#
_symmetry.space_group_name_H-M   'P 1'
#
loop_
_entity.id
_entity.type
_entity.pdbx_description
1 polymer ?
#
loop_
_entity_poly.entity_id
_entity_poly.type
_entity_poly.pdbx_seq_one_letter_code
_entity_poly.pdbx_strand_id
1 'polypeptide(L)'
;PRDRRQRQMCIRDRLIAAEALGIGKNALSRAVKYASDRIVFDRPIGKNQSIQHPLAENWIELEAAELLIAKAAHQYDNGQNAGGMANAAKFFAAEAGFKAATQAVITLGGMGYAKEYHVERLLRESLIPKLAPVSAQMILNYISERVLGLPKSY
;
A
#
# COMPACT_ATOMS: atom_id res chain seq x y z
N PRO A 1 30.34 -5.34 6.43
CA PRO A 1 29.20 -5.51 7.32
C PRO A 1 28.01 -4.59 7.01
N ARG A 2 28.26 -3.31 6.62
CA ARG A 2 27.17 -2.38 6.24
C ARG A 2 26.42 -2.84 5.00
N ASP A 3 27.12 -3.32 3.99
CA ASP A 3 26.56 -3.76 2.71
C ASP A 3 25.60 -4.96 2.86
N ARG A 4 25.94 -5.93 3.72
CA ARG A 4 25.10 -7.11 3.98
C ARG A 4 23.80 -6.76 4.70
N ARG A 5 23.83 -5.83 5.67
CA ARG A 5 22.63 -5.35 6.38
C ARG A 5 21.72 -4.54 5.45
N GLN A 6 22.31 -3.73 4.60
CA GLN A 6 21.58 -2.90 3.62
C GLN A 6 20.91 -3.78 2.56
N ARG A 7 21.56 -4.84 2.06
CA ARG A 7 20.96 -5.82 1.15
C ARG A 7 19.79 -6.55 1.80
N GLN A 8 19.91 -6.98 3.05
CA GLN A 8 18.81 -7.62 3.77
C GLN A 8 17.62 -6.67 3.99
N MET A 9 17.85 -5.39 4.30
CA MET A 9 16.81 -4.39 4.41
C MET A 9 16.06 -4.22 3.08
N CYS A 10 16.76 -4.04 1.98
CA CYS A 10 16.12 -3.88 0.65
C CYS A 10 15.28 -5.10 0.23
N ILE A 11 15.68 -6.33 0.61
CA ILE A 11 14.88 -7.54 0.36
C ILE A 11 13.60 -7.51 1.20
N ARG A 12 13.71 -7.23 2.49
CA ARG A 12 12.56 -7.17 3.41
C ARG A 12 11.56 -6.08 3.00
N ASP A 13 12.05 -4.90 2.62
CA ASP A 13 11.20 -3.78 2.22
C ASP A 13 10.37 -4.10 0.96
N ARG A 14 10.94 -4.83 -0.01
CA ARG A 14 10.19 -5.29 -1.19
C ARG A 14 9.11 -6.30 -0.84
N LEU A 15 9.40 -7.25 0.05
CA LEU A 15 8.42 -8.24 0.51
C LEU A 15 7.27 -7.57 1.26
N ILE A 16 7.57 -6.62 2.15
CA ILE A 16 6.54 -5.84 2.87
C ILE A 16 5.75 -4.93 1.92
N ALA A 17 6.38 -4.39 0.88
CA ALA A 17 5.67 -3.63 -0.15
C ALA A 17 4.67 -4.51 -0.91
N ALA A 18 5.07 -5.74 -1.27
CA ALA A 18 4.18 -6.70 -1.94
C ALA A 18 3.03 -7.16 -1.02
N GLU A 19 3.30 -7.36 0.28
CA GLU A 19 2.28 -7.65 1.29
C GLU A 19 1.27 -6.50 1.39
N ALA A 20 1.73 -5.26 1.53
CA ALA A 20 0.86 -4.07 1.58
C ALA A 20 -0.01 -3.93 0.33
N LEU A 21 0.56 -4.17 -0.86
CA LEU A 21 -0.17 -4.19 -2.12
C LEU A 21 -1.26 -5.28 -2.12
N GLY A 22 -0.93 -6.49 -1.67
CA GLY A 22 -1.87 -7.61 -1.59
C GLY A 22 -3.04 -7.33 -0.65
N ILE A 23 -2.77 -6.75 0.52
CA ILE A 23 -3.79 -6.30 1.48
C ILE A 23 -4.70 -5.25 0.83
N GLY A 24 -4.13 -4.24 0.19
CA GLY A 24 -4.87 -3.17 -0.48
C GLY A 24 -5.76 -3.69 -1.62
N LYS A 25 -5.23 -4.53 -2.50
CA LYS A 25 -5.99 -5.16 -3.60
C LYS A 25 -7.14 -6.02 -3.09
N ASN A 26 -6.92 -6.80 -2.03
CA ASN A 26 -7.98 -7.61 -1.41
C ASN A 26 -9.07 -6.71 -0.80
N ALA A 27 -8.69 -5.67 -0.06
CA ALA A 27 -9.64 -4.73 0.53
C ALA A 27 -10.49 -4.02 -0.53
N LEU A 28 -9.83 -3.52 -1.59
CA LEU A 28 -10.51 -2.88 -2.72
C LEU A 28 -11.50 -3.83 -3.41
N SER A 29 -11.10 -5.07 -3.69
CA SER A 29 -11.97 -6.08 -4.31
C SER A 29 -13.24 -6.34 -3.49
N ARG A 30 -13.10 -6.45 -2.15
CA ARG A 30 -14.26 -6.62 -1.25
C ARG A 30 -15.17 -5.40 -1.25
N ALA A 31 -14.61 -4.19 -1.25
CA ALA A 31 -15.37 -2.95 -1.32
C ALA A 31 -16.15 -2.81 -2.62
N VAL A 32 -15.52 -3.11 -3.76
CA VAL A 32 -16.15 -3.10 -5.08
C VAL A 32 -17.29 -4.10 -5.15
N LYS A 33 -17.06 -5.33 -4.67
CA LYS A 33 -18.11 -6.36 -4.62
C LYS A 33 -19.30 -5.88 -3.77
N TYR A 34 -19.05 -5.40 -2.56
CA TYR A 34 -20.12 -4.92 -1.68
C TYR A 34 -20.85 -3.74 -2.29
N ALA A 35 -20.15 -2.79 -2.89
CA ALA A 35 -20.76 -1.62 -3.53
C ALA A 35 -21.67 -2.01 -4.72
N SER A 36 -21.35 -3.10 -5.41
CA SER A 36 -22.14 -3.65 -6.51
C SER A 36 -23.37 -4.40 -6.02
N ASP A 37 -23.25 -5.14 -4.91
CA ASP A 37 -24.31 -6.03 -4.40
C ASP A 37 -25.28 -5.30 -3.45
N ARG A 38 -24.83 -4.27 -2.74
CA ARG A 38 -25.64 -3.57 -1.75
C ARG A 38 -26.64 -2.63 -2.40
N ILE A 39 -27.93 -2.94 -2.26
CA ILE A 39 -29.03 -2.12 -2.78
C ILE A 39 -29.52 -1.18 -1.69
N VAL A 40 -29.60 0.12 -2.00
CA VAL A 40 -30.21 1.17 -1.17
C VAL A 40 -30.97 2.12 -2.12
N PHE A 41 -32.20 2.49 -1.77
CA PHE A 41 -33.08 3.26 -2.65
C PHE A 41 -33.21 2.64 -4.06
N ASP A 42 -33.47 1.34 -4.12
CA ASP A 42 -33.71 0.53 -5.33
C ASP A 42 -32.53 0.50 -6.34
N ARG A 43 -31.32 0.82 -5.91
CA ARG A 43 -30.13 0.76 -6.75
C ARG A 43 -28.87 0.37 -5.97
N PRO A 44 -27.87 -0.22 -6.63
CA PRO A 44 -26.56 -0.47 -6.01
C PRO A 44 -25.91 0.83 -5.53
N ILE A 45 -25.31 0.79 -4.34
CA ILE A 45 -24.61 1.96 -3.80
C ILE A 45 -23.41 2.38 -4.66
N GLY A 46 -22.83 1.45 -5.41
CA GLY A 46 -21.77 1.69 -6.39
C GLY A 46 -22.18 2.59 -7.57
N LYS A 47 -23.44 2.94 -7.72
CA LYS A 47 -23.88 3.98 -8.69
C LYS A 47 -23.61 5.41 -8.21
N ASN A 48 -23.21 5.60 -6.96
CA ASN A 48 -22.93 6.93 -6.43
C ASN A 48 -21.45 7.30 -6.66
N GLN A 49 -21.20 8.47 -7.24
CA GLN A 49 -19.84 8.97 -7.51
C GLN A 49 -18.99 9.10 -6.23
N SER A 50 -19.61 9.45 -5.10
CA SER A 50 -18.95 9.49 -3.79
C SER A 50 -18.36 8.13 -3.33
N ILE A 51 -18.82 7.02 -3.92
CA ILE A 51 -18.27 5.68 -3.71
C ILE A 51 -17.36 5.29 -4.86
N GLN A 52 -17.72 5.59 -6.10
CA GLN A 52 -16.92 5.21 -7.28
C GLN A 52 -15.56 5.90 -7.30
N HIS A 53 -15.51 7.22 -7.07
CA HIS A 53 -14.27 7.99 -7.20
C HIS A 53 -13.19 7.54 -6.23
N PRO A 54 -13.44 7.41 -4.90
CA PRO A 54 -12.43 6.91 -3.98
C PRO A 54 -11.93 5.50 -4.30
N LEU A 55 -12.82 4.61 -4.77
CA LEU A 55 -12.42 3.26 -5.18
C LEU A 55 -11.55 3.27 -6.44
N ALA A 56 -11.86 4.15 -7.40
CA ALA A 56 -11.05 4.33 -8.60
C ALA A 56 -9.67 4.93 -8.28
N GLU A 57 -9.60 5.93 -7.39
CA GLU A 57 -8.33 6.49 -6.92
C GLU A 57 -7.47 5.42 -6.24
N ASN A 58 -8.06 4.61 -5.36
CA ASN A 58 -7.35 3.51 -4.70
C ASN A 58 -6.81 2.50 -5.71
N TRP A 59 -7.56 2.18 -6.75
CA TRP A 59 -7.09 1.30 -7.80
C TRP A 59 -5.87 1.88 -8.51
N ILE A 60 -5.90 3.16 -8.91
CA ILE A 60 -4.78 3.86 -9.57
C ILE A 60 -3.52 3.82 -8.68
N GLU A 61 -3.67 4.13 -7.40
CA GLU A 61 -2.55 4.14 -6.46
C GLU A 61 -1.96 2.74 -6.25
N LEU A 62 -2.78 1.70 -6.19
CA LEU A 62 -2.32 0.31 -6.08
C LEU A 62 -1.59 -0.16 -7.35
N GLU A 63 -2.07 0.19 -8.54
CA GLU A 63 -1.38 -0.10 -9.81
C GLU A 63 -0.01 0.62 -9.87
N ALA A 64 0.05 1.88 -9.47
CA ALA A 64 1.31 2.62 -9.38
C ALA A 64 2.28 1.97 -8.37
N ALA A 65 1.78 1.50 -7.23
CA ALA A 65 2.57 0.77 -6.24
C ALA A 65 3.16 -0.53 -6.83
N GLU A 66 2.37 -1.28 -7.59
CA GLU A 66 2.80 -2.51 -8.25
C GLU A 66 3.95 -2.25 -9.24
N LEU A 67 3.85 -1.19 -10.04
CA LEU A 67 4.92 -0.80 -10.96
C LEU A 67 6.22 -0.43 -10.23
N LEU A 68 6.14 0.26 -9.09
CA LEU A 68 7.31 0.58 -8.26
C LEU A 68 7.95 -0.68 -7.70
N ILE A 69 7.15 -1.63 -7.22
CA ILE A 69 7.62 -2.93 -6.70
C ILE A 69 8.32 -3.71 -7.82
N ALA A 70 7.69 -3.81 -8.98
CA ALA A 70 8.26 -4.51 -10.14
C ALA A 70 9.59 -3.87 -10.57
N LYS A 71 9.67 -2.55 -10.62
CA LYS A 71 10.91 -1.83 -10.92
C LYS A 71 12.02 -2.10 -9.90
N ALA A 72 11.69 -2.10 -8.61
CA ALA A 72 12.66 -2.41 -7.55
C ALA A 72 13.16 -3.87 -7.65
N ALA A 73 12.28 -4.81 -7.98
CA ALA A 73 12.64 -6.21 -8.19
C ALA A 73 13.57 -6.36 -9.41
N HIS A 74 13.18 -5.78 -10.54
CA HIS A 74 13.98 -5.80 -11.77
C HIS A 74 15.39 -5.23 -11.58
N GLN A 75 15.51 -4.10 -10.90
CA GLN A 75 16.83 -3.51 -10.60
C GLN A 75 17.70 -4.44 -9.77
N TYR A 76 17.11 -5.08 -8.76
CA TYR A 76 17.83 -6.03 -7.92
C TYR A 76 18.29 -7.26 -8.70
N ASP A 77 17.44 -7.86 -9.51
CA ASP A 77 17.73 -9.06 -10.29
C ASP A 77 18.84 -8.82 -11.33
N ASN A 78 18.95 -7.57 -11.80
CA ASN A 78 20.03 -7.15 -12.71
C ASN A 78 21.29 -6.63 -12.00
N GLY A 79 21.43 -6.83 -10.69
CA GLY A 79 22.60 -6.39 -9.93
C GLY A 79 22.75 -4.88 -9.76
N GLN A 80 21.71 -4.11 -10.06
CA GLN A 80 21.70 -2.65 -9.91
C GLN A 80 21.45 -2.22 -8.46
N ASN A 81 21.75 -0.96 -8.14
CA ASN A 81 21.41 -0.40 -6.83
C ASN A 81 19.90 -0.16 -6.70
N ALA A 82 19.19 -1.14 -6.14
CA ALA A 82 17.75 -1.08 -5.93
C ALA A 82 17.32 -0.37 -4.63
N GLY A 83 18.25 0.14 -3.81
CA GLY A 83 17.94 0.67 -2.47
C GLY A 83 16.94 1.82 -2.48
N GLY A 84 17.14 2.82 -3.34
CA GLY A 84 16.21 3.95 -3.47
C GLY A 84 14.82 3.51 -3.91
N MET A 85 14.74 2.63 -4.92
CA MET A 85 13.48 2.17 -5.46
C MET A 85 12.75 1.22 -4.51
N ALA A 86 13.45 0.35 -3.77
CA ALA A 86 12.86 -0.52 -2.76
C ALA A 86 12.21 0.30 -1.62
N ASN A 87 12.90 1.35 -1.15
CA ASN A 87 12.34 2.26 -0.16
C ASN A 87 11.12 3.02 -0.68
N ALA A 88 11.17 3.55 -1.91
CA ALA A 88 10.05 4.23 -2.54
C ALA A 88 8.84 3.30 -2.71
N ALA A 89 9.06 2.09 -3.20
CA ALA A 89 8.03 1.07 -3.36
C ALA A 89 7.36 0.72 -2.02
N LYS A 90 8.15 0.50 -0.96
CA LYS A 90 7.64 0.20 0.39
C LYS A 90 6.83 1.36 0.95
N PHE A 91 7.33 2.57 0.84
CA PHE A 91 6.62 3.76 1.30
C PHE A 91 5.27 3.90 0.60
N PHE A 92 5.28 3.90 -0.73
CA PHE A 92 4.08 4.15 -1.52
C PHE A 92 3.05 3.00 -1.39
N ALA A 93 3.49 1.74 -1.43
CA ALA A 93 2.60 0.59 -1.27
C ALA A 93 1.93 0.54 0.12
N ALA A 94 2.67 0.92 1.18
CA ALA A 94 2.11 0.98 2.53
C ALA A 94 1.04 2.07 2.65
N GLU A 95 1.25 3.25 2.05
CA GLU A 95 0.24 4.33 2.02
C GLU A 95 -0.99 3.93 1.18
N ALA A 96 -0.79 3.42 -0.03
CA ALA A 96 -1.88 3.01 -0.92
C ALA A 96 -2.69 1.84 -0.33
N GLY A 97 -2.03 0.84 0.24
CA GLY A 97 -2.68 -0.30 0.88
C GLY A 97 -3.52 0.10 2.10
N PHE A 98 -3.00 0.98 2.95
CA PHE A 98 -3.72 1.51 4.09
C PHE A 98 -4.93 2.36 3.68
N LYS A 99 -4.76 3.24 2.66
CA LYS A 99 -5.84 4.05 2.11
C LYS A 99 -6.96 3.17 1.54
N ALA A 100 -6.62 2.15 0.76
CA ALA A 100 -7.57 1.21 0.19
C ALA A 100 -8.31 0.40 1.27
N ALA A 101 -7.62 -0.07 2.30
CA ALA A 101 -8.22 -0.80 3.41
C ALA A 101 -9.16 0.10 4.24
N THR A 102 -8.77 1.35 4.48
CA THR A 102 -9.61 2.36 5.15
C THR A 102 -10.87 2.63 4.32
N GLN A 103 -10.71 2.87 3.02
CA GLN A 103 -11.83 3.12 2.12
C GLN A 103 -12.78 1.92 2.03
N ALA A 104 -12.26 0.71 2.10
CA ALA A 104 -13.10 -0.49 2.14
C ALA A 104 -14.02 -0.50 3.37
N VAL A 105 -13.49 -0.20 4.56
CA VAL A 105 -14.29 -0.10 5.79
C VAL A 105 -15.35 1.00 5.64
N ILE A 106 -14.98 2.18 5.12
CA ILE A 106 -15.91 3.29 4.90
C ILE A 106 -17.02 2.91 3.90
N THR A 107 -16.66 2.24 2.81
CA THR A 107 -17.62 1.82 1.76
C THR A 107 -18.64 0.82 2.30
N LEU A 108 -18.21 -0.09 3.17
CA LEU A 108 -19.12 -1.06 3.81
C LEU A 108 -19.93 -0.45 4.97
N GLY A 109 -19.52 0.70 5.49
CA GLY A 109 -20.18 1.34 6.63
C GLY A 109 -20.18 0.43 7.88
N GLY A 110 -21.32 0.28 8.54
CA GLY A 110 -21.41 -0.59 9.73
C GLY A 110 -20.98 -2.04 9.48
N MET A 111 -21.18 -2.56 8.28
CA MET A 111 -20.71 -3.90 7.89
C MET A 111 -19.19 -3.97 7.76
N GLY A 112 -18.53 -2.84 7.51
CA GLY A 112 -17.06 -2.75 7.50
C GLY A 112 -16.43 -2.95 8.87
N TYR A 113 -17.18 -2.75 9.95
CA TYR A 113 -16.75 -3.01 11.33
C TYR A 113 -16.98 -4.48 11.75
N ALA A 114 -17.86 -5.19 11.07
CA ALA A 114 -18.21 -6.58 11.38
C ALA A 114 -17.12 -7.54 10.91
N LYS A 115 -16.76 -8.51 11.78
CA LYS A 115 -15.69 -9.49 11.53
C LYS A 115 -15.96 -10.37 10.31
N GLU A 116 -17.23 -10.62 10.03
CA GLU A 116 -17.71 -11.48 8.94
C GLU A 116 -17.30 -10.97 7.55
N TYR A 117 -17.11 -9.65 7.41
CA TYR A 117 -16.71 -9.03 6.15
C TYR A 117 -15.18 -8.95 5.98
N HIS A 118 -14.39 -9.19 7.02
CA HIS A 118 -12.94 -9.21 7.05
C HIS A 118 -12.21 -7.90 6.70
N VAL A 119 -12.90 -6.86 6.26
CA VAL A 119 -12.24 -5.59 5.90
C VAL A 119 -11.67 -4.87 7.12
N GLU A 120 -12.29 -5.04 8.31
CA GLU A 120 -11.75 -4.53 9.58
C GLU A 120 -10.37 -5.16 9.90
N ARG A 121 -10.21 -6.45 9.59
CA ARG A 121 -8.94 -7.17 9.76
C ARG A 121 -7.89 -6.64 8.78
N LEU A 122 -8.27 -6.47 7.51
CA LEU A 122 -7.37 -5.92 6.49
C LEU A 122 -6.90 -4.50 6.85
N LEU A 123 -7.77 -3.67 7.44
CA LEU A 123 -7.38 -2.36 7.95
C LEU A 123 -6.34 -2.47 9.06
N ARG A 124 -6.51 -3.36 10.04
CA ARG A 124 -5.53 -3.57 11.11
C ARG A 124 -4.20 -4.11 10.59
N GLU A 125 -4.25 -5.07 9.66
CA GLU A 125 -3.05 -5.64 9.02
C GLU A 125 -2.31 -4.59 8.18
N SER A 126 -3.01 -3.69 7.50
CA SER A 126 -2.39 -2.63 6.68
C SER A 126 -1.60 -1.59 7.47
N LEU A 127 -1.76 -1.53 8.80
CA LEU A 127 -0.94 -0.68 9.66
C LEU A 127 0.51 -1.21 9.80
N ILE A 128 0.71 -2.53 9.75
CA ILE A 128 2.03 -3.13 9.93
C ILE A 128 3.03 -2.62 8.88
N PRO A 129 2.73 -2.63 7.57
CA PRO A 129 3.63 -2.07 6.57
C PRO A 129 3.95 -0.58 6.76
N LYS A 130 3.08 0.21 7.38
CA LYS A 130 3.35 1.62 7.69
C LYS A 130 4.35 1.79 8.83
N LEU A 131 4.32 0.90 9.82
CA LEU A 131 5.09 1.00 11.05
C LEU A 131 6.43 0.26 10.96
N ALA A 132 6.49 -0.87 10.25
CA ALA A 132 7.60 -1.81 10.25
C ALA A 132 7.99 -2.23 8.82
N PRO A 133 9.22 -2.77 8.63
CA PRO A 133 10.35 -2.76 9.55
C PRO A 133 11.05 -1.40 9.62
N VAL A 134 10.80 -0.52 8.64
CA VAL A 134 11.37 0.84 8.55
C VAL A 134 10.23 1.84 8.49
N SER A 135 10.24 2.84 9.36
CA SER A 135 9.21 3.87 9.37
C SER A 135 9.26 4.77 8.12
N ALA A 136 8.14 5.41 7.80
CA ALA A 136 8.04 6.35 6.68
C ALA A 136 9.10 7.46 6.76
N GLN A 137 9.37 7.99 7.96
CA GLN A 137 10.36 9.04 8.18
C GLN A 137 11.77 8.58 7.83
N MET A 138 12.15 7.37 8.21
CA MET A 138 13.47 6.81 7.89
C MET A 138 13.63 6.57 6.39
N ILE A 139 12.56 6.17 5.71
CA ILE A 139 12.54 6.02 4.25
C ILE A 139 12.75 7.38 3.57
N LEU A 140 12.02 8.39 3.99
CA LEU A 140 12.13 9.74 3.43
C LEU A 140 13.53 10.32 3.67
N ASN A 141 14.12 10.12 4.87
CA ASN A 141 15.51 10.50 5.14
C ASN A 141 16.49 9.79 4.19
N TYR A 142 16.32 8.48 3.99
CA TYR A 142 17.16 7.73 3.07
C TYR A 142 17.08 8.27 1.63
N ILE A 143 15.87 8.53 1.14
CA ILE A 143 15.66 9.07 -0.21
C ILE A 143 16.27 10.47 -0.32
N SER A 144 16.04 11.34 0.66
CA SER A 144 16.60 12.68 0.69
C SER A 144 18.12 12.69 0.60
N GLU A 145 18.78 11.87 1.43
CA GLU A 145 20.24 11.82 1.49
C GLU A 145 20.87 11.07 0.31
N ARG A 146 20.32 9.92 -0.07
CA ARG A 146 20.98 8.97 -0.96
C ARG A 146 20.53 9.05 -2.41
N VAL A 147 19.33 9.55 -2.65
CA VAL A 147 18.77 9.71 -4.01
C VAL A 147 18.81 11.16 -4.44
N LEU A 148 18.39 12.08 -3.57
CA LEU A 148 18.34 13.52 -3.89
C LEU A 148 19.65 14.26 -3.57
N GLY A 149 20.57 13.67 -2.82
CA GLY A 149 21.86 14.28 -2.48
C GLY A 149 21.74 15.42 -1.45
N LEU A 150 20.67 15.48 -0.69
CA LEU A 150 20.48 16.53 0.32
C LEU A 150 21.39 16.28 1.56
N PRO A 151 21.74 17.36 2.30
CA PRO A 151 22.48 17.22 3.54
C PRO A 151 21.74 16.35 4.55
N LYS A 152 22.52 15.63 5.36
CA LYS A 152 21.99 14.80 6.43
C LYS A 152 21.28 15.65 7.47
N SER A 153 20.06 15.26 7.87
CA SER A 153 19.20 16.03 8.78
C SER A 153 19.44 15.75 10.28
N TYR A 154 20.30 14.81 10.63
CA TYR A 154 20.60 14.38 12.02
C TYR A 154 22.06 13.91 12.17
#